data_88f0f5ce06f3dec9ed5d42da5a995f54
#
_entry.id   88f0f5ce06f3dec9ed5d42da5a995f54
#
_cell.length_a   1.000
_cell.length_b   1.000
_cell.length_c   1.000
_cell.angle_alpha   90.00
_cell.angle_beta   90.00
_cell.angle_gamma   90.00
#
_symmetry.space_group_name_H-M   'P 1'
#
loop_
_entity.id
_entity.type
_entity.pdbx_description
1 polymer ?
#
loop_
_entity_poly.entity_id
_entity_poly.type
_entity_poly.pdbx_seq_one_letter_code
_entity_poly.pdbx_strand_id
1 'polypeptide(L)'
;FEAFKHAEEVAFANSSGGHQLSRRAKNLLEESRDFIASTFGAAPKEITFTSGGTEADNWIIKSPFLNNSPISSGLVTSQIEHEAVLGSAEWIQEQGFEVKFIGVNGDGVVDVNEFVESCNKATLVASLMYANNETGVIQPISEILKKVKDVNPEILFHSDVVQAVASEKLDFHKLGIDSAAISGHKIGGPKGIGVMFLSSKYKLTNYFHGGKQELERRAGTVNVSGVAALSAALKEQQETLSEEKIVLERERKIFEDTLKEKLQIKIVGENIN
;
A
#
# COMPACT_ATOMS: atom_id res chain seq x y z
N PHE A 1 -5.16 -17.80 -12.07
CA PHE A 1 -5.79 -17.70 -13.40
C PHE A 1 -7.20 -18.30 -13.37
N GLU A 2 -7.39 -19.48 -12.74
CA GLU A 2 -8.70 -20.15 -12.66
C GLU A 2 -9.78 -19.28 -11.99
N ALA A 3 -9.45 -18.57 -10.90
CA ALA A 3 -10.41 -17.67 -10.24
C ALA A 3 -10.86 -16.51 -11.15
N PHE A 4 -9.96 -15.96 -11.96
CA PHE A 4 -10.29 -14.93 -12.95
C PHE A 4 -11.26 -15.47 -14.00
N LYS A 5 -10.93 -16.62 -14.60
CA LYS A 5 -11.75 -17.29 -15.61
C LYS A 5 -13.13 -17.64 -15.06
N HIS A 6 -13.19 -18.24 -13.86
CA HIS A 6 -14.45 -18.55 -13.21
C HIS A 6 -15.32 -17.31 -12.98
N ALA A 7 -14.73 -16.21 -12.52
CA ALA A 7 -15.47 -14.97 -12.32
C ALA A 7 -16.04 -14.42 -13.64
N GLU A 8 -15.29 -14.49 -14.75
CA GLU A 8 -15.79 -14.10 -16.09
C GLU A 8 -16.94 -14.99 -16.56
N GLU A 9 -17.01 -16.26 -16.16
CA GLU A 9 -18.10 -17.17 -16.53
C GLU A 9 -19.37 -16.94 -15.69
N VAL A 10 -19.25 -16.68 -14.37
CA VAL A 10 -20.39 -16.67 -13.46
C VAL A 10 -20.82 -15.28 -12.98
N ALA A 11 -19.93 -14.27 -13.06
CA ALA A 11 -20.08 -12.93 -12.50
C ALA A 11 -19.75 -11.81 -13.51
N PHE A 12 -19.92 -12.05 -14.80
CA PHE A 12 -19.57 -11.13 -15.90
C PHE A 12 -20.43 -9.83 -15.94
N ALA A 13 -21.51 -9.77 -15.19
CA ALA A 13 -22.40 -8.61 -15.19
C ALA A 13 -21.84 -7.47 -14.32
N ASN A 14 -22.25 -6.23 -14.63
CA ASN A 14 -21.94 -5.09 -13.77
C ASN A 14 -22.52 -5.27 -12.37
N SER A 15 -21.66 -5.26 -11.34
CA SER A 15 -22.03 -5.45 -9.93
C SER A 15 -22.99 -4.38 -9.38
N SER A 16 -23.13 -3.24 -10.06
CA SER A 16 -24.04 -2.14 -9.66
C SER A 16 -25.47 -2.30 -10.19
N GLY A 17 -25.76 -3.32 -11.03
CA GLY A 17 -27.07 -3.56 -11.61
C GLY A 17 -28.06 -4.19 -10.63
N GLY A 18 -29.37 -4.07 -10.92
CA GLY A 18 -30.46 -4.58 -10.06
C GLY A 18 -30.89 -6.02 -10.34
N HIS A 19 -30.38 -6.69 -11.38
CA HIS A 19 -30.85 -8.02 -11.80
C HIS A 19 -30.01 -9.16 -11.19
N GLN A 20 -30.46 -10.40 -11.39
CA GLN A 20 -29.86 -11.58 -10.75
C GLN A 20 -28.37 -11.76 -11.07
N LEU A 21 -27.93 -11.52 -12.30
CA LEU A 21 -26.53 -11.66 -12.69
C LEU A 21 -25.65 -10.60 -12.02
N SER A 22 -26.17 -9.38 -11.89
CA SER A 22 -25.49 -8.31 -11.13
C SER A 22 -25.33 -8.66 -9.65
N ARG A 23 -26.32 -9.32 -9.05
CA ARG A 23 -26.21 -9.79 -7.66
C ARG A 23 -25.12 -10.83 -7.48
N ARG A 24 -24.93 -11.75 -8.46
CA ARG A 24 -23.80 -12.70 -8.42
C ARG A 24 -22.45 -11.99 -8.44
N ALA A 25 -22.30 -11.04 -9.37
CA ALA A 25 -21.08 -10.23 -9.45
C ALA A 25 -20.82 -9.43 -8.15
N LYS A 26 -21.88 -8.85 -7.58
CA LYS A 26 -21.80 -8.13 -6.31
C LYS A 26 -21.41 -9.05 -5.15
N ASN A 27 -21.99 -10.22 -5.05
CA ASN A 27 -21.66 -11.17 -3.97
C ASN A 27 -20.19 -11.58 -4.05
N LEU A 28 -19.69 -11.96 -5.23
CA LEU A 28 -18.28 -12.31 -5.42
C LEU A 28 -17.33 -11.16 -5.08
N LEU A 29 -17.71 -9.92 -5.44
CA LEU A 29 -16.97 -8.72 -5.10
C LEU A 29 -16.88 -8.52 -3.58
N GLU A 30 -18.02 -8.60 -2.88
CA GLU A 30 -18.05 -8.34 -1.44
C GLU A 30 -17.43 -9.50 -0.63
N GLU A 31 -17.62 -10.76 -1.03
CA GLU A 31 -16.89 -11.90 -0.44
C GLU A 31 -15.37 -11.74 -0.56
N SER A 32 -14.89 -11.28 -1.70
CA SER A 32 -13.47 -10.99 -1.91
C SER A 32 -13.00 -9.82 -1.05
N ARG A 33 -13.83 -8.78 -0.91
CA ARG A 33 -13.54 -7.62 -0.04
C ARG A 33 -13.43 -8.04 1.42
N ASP A 34 -14.37 -8.84 1.90
CA ASP A 34 -14.40 -9.35 3.29
C ASP A 34 -13.15 -10.17 3.59
N PHE A 35 -12.77 -11.06 2.68
CA PHE A 35 -11.56 -11.85 2.80
C PHE A 35 -10.29 -10.98 2.85
N ILE A 36 -10.14 -10.05 1.91
CA ILE A 36 -8.97 -9.16 1.85
C ILE A 36 -8.90 -8.28 3.12
N ALA A 37 -10.03 -7.72 3.54
CA ALA A 37 -10.10 -6.92 4.76
C ALA A 37 -9.67 -7.75 5.98
N SER A 38 -10.21 -8.95 6.15
CA SER A 38 -9.88 -9.84 7.27
C SER A 38 -8.41 -10.25 7.29
N THR A 39 -7.80 -10.45 6.12
CA THR A 39 -6.37 -10.79 5.99
C THR A 39 -5.47 -9.70 6.56
N PHE A 40 -5.86 -8.43 6.39
CA PHE A 40 -5.07 -7.28 6.85
C PHE A 40 -5.58 -6.65 8.16
N GLY A 41 -6.48 -7.33 8.88
CA GLY A 41 -7.04 -6.80 10.13
C GLY A 41 -7.86 -5.53 9.95
N ALA A 42 -8.39 -5.28 8.75
CA ALA A 42 -9.19 -4.11 8.39
C ALA A 42 -10.69 -4.43 8.36
N ALA A 43 -11.52 -3.40 8.41
CA ALA A 43 -12.94 -3.55 8.13
C ALA A 43 -13.21 -3.48 6.61
N PRO A 44 -14.20 -4.21 6.05
CA PRO A 44 -14.50 -4.20 4.61
C PRO A 44 -14.71 -2.80 4.04
N LYS A 45 -15.33 -1.90 4.80
CA LYS A 45 -15.54 -0.50 4.41
C LYS A 45 -14.25 0.33 4.29
N GLU A 46 -13.12 -0.16 4.77
CA GLU A 46 -11.81 0.48 4.69
C GLU A 46 -11.03 0.05 3.45
N ILE A 47 -11.54 -0.93 2.73
CA ILE A 47 -10.96 -1.45 1.48
C ILE A 47 -11.63 -0.78 0.29
N THR A 48 -10.82 -0.31 -0.66
CA THR A 48 -11.27 0.20 -1.96
C THR A 48 -10.43 -0.43 -3.05
N PHE A 49 -11.05 -1.01 -4.07
CA PHE A 49 -10.35 -1.58 -5.20
C PHE A 49 -9.90 -0.49 -6.17
N THR A 50 -8.64 -0.60 -6.60
CA THR A 50 -7.96 0.31 -7.52
C THR A 50 -7.38 -0.47 -8.70
N SER A 51 -6.82 0.22 -9.68
CA SER A 51 -6.11 -0.42 -10.80
C SER A 51 -4.70 -0.92 -10.43
N GLY A 52 -4.22 -0.61 -9.23
CA GLY A 52 -2.89 -1.00 -8.73
C GLY A 52 -2.40 -0.09 -7.62
N GLY A 53 -1.19 -0.34 -7.11
CA GLY A 53 -0.55 0.47 -6.08
C GLY A 53 -0.41 1.93 -6.50
N THR A 54 0.01 2.19 -7.73
CA THR A 54 0.19 3.55 -8.24
C THR A 54 -1.07 4.42 -8.15
N GLU A 55 -2.27 3.87 -8.45
CA GLU A 55 -3.52 4.61 -8.26
C GLU A 55 -3.79 4.87 -6.78
N ALA A 56 -3.57 3.87 -5.93
CA ALA A 56 -3.78 3.99 -4.50
C ALA A 56 -2.86 5.05 -3.87
N ASP A 57 -1.54 5.00 -4.15
CA ASP A 57 -0.56 5.96 -3.65
C ASP A 57 -0.89 7.38 -4.09
N ASN A 58 -1.16 7.58 -5.39
CA ASN A 58 -1.52 8.90 -5.93
C ASN A 58 -2.77 9.45 -5.24
N TRP A 59 -3.78 8.62 -5.04
CA TRP A 59 -5.03 9.06 -4.43
C TRP A 59 -4.83 9.45 -2.97
N ILE A 60 -4.17 8.59 -2.19
CA ILE A 60 -3.93 8.83 -0.77
C ILE A 60 -3.07 10.09 -0.58
N ILE A 61 -1.98 10.21 -1.33
CA ILE A 61 -1.00 11.28 -1.15
C ILE A 61 -1.55 12.62 -1.63
N LYS A 62 -2.20 12.68 -2.80
CA LYS A 62 -2.67 13.93 -3.39
C LYS A 62 -3.98 14.45 -2.81
N SER A 63 -4.90 13.55 -2.44
CA SER A 63 -6.25 13.94 -2.03
C SER A 63 -6.29 14.94 -0.86
N PRO A 64 -5.49 14.81 0.21
CA PRO A 64 -5.48 15.77 1.30
C PRO A 64 -5.10 17.20 0.88
N PHE A 65 -4.36 17.35 -0.22
CA PHE A 65 -3.89 18.66 -0.70
C PHE A 65 -4.86 19.36 -1.64
N LEU A 66 -5.82 18.66 -2.24
CA LEU A 66 -6.75 19.23 -3.22
C LEU A 66 -7.61 20.37 -2.67
N ASN A 67 -7.88 20.38 -1.36
CA ASN A 67 -8.74 21.37 -0.70
C ASN A 67 -8.02 22.16 0.39
N ASN A 68 -6.68 22.09 0.46
CA ASN A 68 -5.89 22.77 1.46
C ASN A 68 -5.01 23.88 0.88
N SER A 69 -4.52 24.78 1.74
CA SER A 69 -3.66 25.88 1.33
C SER A 69 -2.19 25.50 1.44
N PRO A 70 -1.34 25.85 0.45
CA PRO A 70 0.10 25.64 0.52
C PRO A 70 0.79 26.26 1.73
N ILE A 71 0.25 27.35 2.28
CA ILE A 71 0.87 28.09 3.41
C ILE A 71 0.86 27.28 4.71
N SER A 72 -0.09 26.34 4.86
CA SER A 72 -0.31 25.62 6.11
C SER A 72 -0.39 24.12 5.95
N SER A 73 0.19 23.57 4.88
CA SER A 73 0.07 22.14 4.55
C SER A 73 1.36 21.60 3.96
N GLY A 74 1.79 20.44 4.45
CA GLY A 74 3.02 19.80 3.99
C GLY A 74 2.94 18.28 3.93
N LEU A 75 3.89 17.69 3.20
CA LEU A 75 4.15 16.25 3.05
C LEU A 75 5.55 15.93 3.56
N VAL A 76 5.68 14.86 4.32
CA VAL A 76 6.99 14.27 4.67
C VAL A 76 7.04 12.86 4.09
N THR A 77 8.09 12.54 3.36
CA THR A 77 8.28 11.22 2.74
C THR A 77 9.76 10.87 2.66
N SER A 78 10.10 9.66 2.25
CA SER A 78 11.50 9.25 2.08
C SER A 78 12.00 9.41 0.65
N GLN A 79 13.33 9.47 0.47
CA GLN A 79 13.97 9.49 -0.85
C GLN A 79 13.97 8.12 -1.55
N ILE A 80 13.65 7.06 -0.82
CA ILE A 80 13.69 5.68 -1.31
C ILE A 80 12.30 5.13 -1.69
N GLU A 81 11.29 5.97 -1.71
CA GLU A 81 9.93 5.59 -2.09
C GLU A 81 9.85 5.09 -3.55
N HIS A 82 8.79 4.34 -3.84
CA HIS A 82 8.46 4.00 -5.22
C HIS A 82 8.09 5.26 -6.01
N GLU A 83 8.33 5.25 -7.33
CA GLU A 83 8.02 6.37 -8.25
C GLU A 83 6.57 6.88 -8.15
N ALA A 84 5.62 6.02 -7.76
CA ALA A 84 4.22 6.42 -7.55
C ALA A 84 4.07 7.44 -6.40
N VAL A 85 4.89 7.29 -5.36
CA VAL A 85 4.95 8.20 -4.20
C VAL A 85 5.81 9.41 -4.53
N LEU A 86 7.03 9.22 -5.09
CA LEU A 86 7.94 10.31 -5.44
C LEU A 86 7.30 11.27 -6.44
N GLY A 87 6.76 10.78 -7.54
CA GLY A 87 6.09 11.63 -8.54
C GLY A 87 4.82 12.30 -8.00
N SER A 88 4.14 11.69 -7.00
CA SER A 88 3.03 12.35 -6.31
C SER A 88 3.52 13.48 -5.41
N ALA A 89 4.64 13.27 -4.71
CA ALA A 89 5.27 14.26 -3.85
C ALA A 89 5.83 15.44 -4.66
N GLU A 90 6.47 15.19 -5.79
CA GLU A 90 6.93 16.21 -6.73
C GLU A 90 5.77 17.05 -7.26
N TRP A 91 4.67 16.40 -7.67
CA TRP A 91 3.47 17.14 -8.08
C TRP A 91 2.92 18.05 -6.98
N ILE A 92 2.90 17.59 -5.71
CA ILE A 92 2.49 18.41 -4.55
C ILE A 92 3.43 19.61 -4.38
N GLN A 93 4.74 19.41 -4.53
CA GLN A 93 5.72 20.48 -4.48
C GLN A 93 5.52 21.51 -5.59
N GLU A 94 5.20 21.07 -6.82
CA GLU A 94 4.87 21.94 -7.96
C GLU A 94 3.60 22.77 -7.72
N GLN A 95 2.65 22.28 -6.89
CA GLN A 95 1.48 23.06 -6.47
C GLN A 95 1.81 24.08 -5.35
N GLY A 96 3.07 24.19 -4.95
CA GLY A 96 3.56 25.16 -3.95
C GLY A 96 3.47 24.71 -2.49
N PHE A 97 3.17 23.44 -2.23
CA PHE A 97 3.18 22.87 -0.87
C PHE A 97 4.59 22.51 -0.42
N GLU A 98 4.83 22.54 0.89
CA GLU A 98 6.09 22.07 1.45
C GLU A 98 6.18 20.55 1.35
N VAL A 99 7.28 20.04 0.79
CA VAL A 99 7.58 18.60 0.74
C VAL A 99 8.99 18.36 1.28
N LYS A 100 9.11 17.46 2.24
CA LYS A 100 10.40 17.03 2.79
C LYS A 100 10.69 15.59 2.41
N PHE A 101 11.83 15.37 1.75
CA PHE A 101 12.33 14.07 1.35
C PHE A 101 13.46 13.66 2.30
N ILE A 102 13.22 12.67 3.13
CA ILE A 102 14.17 12.21 4.15
C ILE A 102 15.11 11.17 3.56
N GLY A 103 16.40 11.34 3.81
CA GLY A 103 17.42 10.41 3.35
C GLY A 103 17.46 9.11 4.15
N VAL A 104 18.31 8.19 3.70
CA VAL A 104 18.60 6.93 4.39
C VAL A 104 20.07 6.82 4.74
N ASN A 105 20.36 6.02 5.75
CA ASN A 105 21.75 5.69 6.12
C ASN A 105 22.38 4.68 5.13
N GLY A 106 23.62 4.28 5.38
CA GLY A 106 24.37 3.35 4.53
C GLY A 106 23.81 1.92 4.49
N ASP A 107 22.83 1.59 5.33
CA ASP A 107 22.11 0.32 5.35
C ASP A 107 20.70 0.46 4.74
N GLY A 108 20.37 1.62 4.17
CA GLY A 108 19.08 1.85 3.50
C GLY A 108 17.91 2.12 4.44
N VAL A 109 18.17 2.42 5.71
CA VAL A 109 17.13 2.73 6.70
C VAL A 109 17.00 4.24 6.84
N VAL A 110 15.78 4.74 6.86
CA VAL A 110 15.46 6.15 7.06
C VAL A 110 15.89 6.60 8.46
N ASP A 111 16.42 7.83 8.59
CA ASP A 111 16.71 8.40 9.89
C ASP A 111 15.39 8.73 10.62
N VAL A 112 15.15 7.99 11.71
CA VAL A 112 13.90 8.10 12.50
C VAL A 112 13.73 9.52 13.08
N ASN A 113 14.83 10.11 13.60
CA ASN A 113 14.73 11.41 14.25
C ASN A 113 14.51 12.51 13.20
N GLU A 114 15.26 12.50 12.10
CA GLU A 114 15.08 13.44 11.00
C GLU A 114 13.66 13.36 10.42
N PHE A 115 13.12 12.14 10.23
CA PHE A 115 11.74 11.96 9.75
C PHE A 115 10.73 12.59 10.69
N VAL A 116 10.84 12.32 12.00
CA VAL A 116 9.91 12.84 13.01
C VAL A 116 10.03 14.35 13.19
N GLU A 117 11.25 14.88 13.25
CA GLU A 117 11.50 16.33 13.37
C GLU A 117 11.03 17.11 12.13
N SER A 118 10.96 16.44 10.99
CA SER A 118 10.41 17.00 9.76
C SER A 118 8.90 17.11 9.78
N CYS A 119 8.21 16.36 10.64
CA CYS A 119 6.77 16.44 10.83
C CYS A 119 6.41 17.58 11.80
N ASN A 120 5.31 18.26 11.53
CA ASN A 120 4.80 19.34 12.38
C ASN A 120 3.27 19.45 12.29
N LYS A 121 2.68 20.48 12.90
CA LYS A 121 1.22 20.69 12.89
C LYS A 121 0.64 20.98 11.51
N ALA A 122 1.45 21.43 10.57
CA ALA A 122 1.06 21.69 9.18
C ALA A 122 1.21 20.43 8.30
N THR A 123 1.85 19.38 8.76
CA THR A 123 1.99 18.13 8.00
C THR A 123 0.63 17.44 7.88
N LEU A 124 0.15 17.28 6.64
CA LEU A 124 -1.10 16.56 6.34
C LEU A 124 -0.86 15.07 6.17
N VAL A 125 0.23 14.72 5.49
CA VAL A 125 0.59 13.34 5.16
C VAL A 125 2.04 13.08 5.54
N ALA A 126 2.28 11.94 6.18
CA ALA A 126 3.58 11.33 6.33
C ALA A 126 3.56 9.98 5.59
N SER A 127 4.43 9.79 4.61
CA SER A 127 4.48 8.58 3.79
C SER A 127 5.83 7.91 3.93
N LEU A 128 5.82 6.61 4.27
CA LEU A 128 7.02 5.80 4.31
C LEU A 128 6.70 4.37 3.86
N MET A 129 7.37 3.91 2.80
CA MET A 129 7.21 2.54 2.33
C MET A 129 7.61 1.54 3.41
N TYR A 130 6.91 0.40 3.46
CA TYR A 130 7.20 -0.62 4.46
C TYR A 130 8.51 -1.36 4.17
N ALA A 131 8.68 -1.78 2.92
CA ALA A 131 9.88 -2.45 2.43
C ALA A 131 10.30 -1.88 1.09
N ASN A 132 11.59 -1.62 0.91
CA ASN A 132 12.10 -1.06 -0.33
C ASN A 132 12.13 -2.12 -1.44
N ASN A 133 11.70 -1.75 -2.63
CA ASN A 133 11.57 -2.64 -3.78
C ASN A 133 12.91 -3.04 -4.44
N GLU A 134 14.00 -2.33 -4.16
CA GLU A 134 15.32 -2.60 -4.73
C GLU A 134 16.23 -3.31 -3.74
N THR A 135 16.24 -2.83 -2.49
CA THR A 135 17.15 -3.34 -1.45
C THR A 135 16.51 -4.39 -0.55
N GLY A 136 15.18 -4.46 -0.50
CA GLY A 136 14.44 -5.33 0.43
C GLY A 136 14.45 -4.86 1.88
N VAL A 137 15.06 -3.71 2.17
CA VAL A 137 15.16 -3.17 3.54
C VAL A 137 13.81 -2.79 4.08
N ILE A 138 13.45 -3.37 5.24
CA ILE A 138 12.23 -3.02 5.99
C ILE A 138 12.47 -1.77 6.81
N GLN A 139 11.55 -0.80 6.71
CA GLN A 139 11.65 0.47 7.42
C GLN A 139 11.04 0.39 8.83
N PRO A 140 11.50 1.19 9.79
CA PRO A 140 11.04 1.17 11.18
C PRO A 140 9.68 1.87 11.35
N ILE A 141 8.65 1.40 10.62
CA ILE A 141 7.31 2.01 10.53
C ILE A 141 6.70 2.23 11.90
N SER A 142 6.66 1.20 12.76
CA SER A 142 5.98 1.27 14.06
C SER A 142 6.60 2.32 14.99
N GLU A 143 7.93 2.46 14.96
CA GLU A 143 8.63 3.46 15.76
C GLU A 143 8.36 4.88 15.27
N ILE A 144 8.51 5.10 13.96
CA ILE A 144 8.27 6.41 13.32
C ILE A 144 6.83 6.83 13.50
N LEU A 145 5.89 5.94 13.19
CA LEU A 145 4.46 6.22 13.31
C LEU A 145 4.08 6.67 14.71
N LYS A 146 4.53 5.95 15.75
CA LYS A 146 4.25 6.33 17.12
C LYS A 146 4.72 7.76 17.42
N LYS A 147 5.97 8.08 17.08
CA LYS A 147 6.55 9.41 17.31
C LYS A 147 5.86 10.49 16.47
N VAL A 148 5.50 10.21 15.22
CA VAL A 148 4.76 11.13 14.33
C VAL A 148 3.39 11.45 14.91
N LYS A 149 2.68 10.45 15.46
CA LYS A 149 1.39 10.65 16.10
C LYS A 149 1.48 11.44 17.41
N ASP A 150 2.61 11.38 18.11
CA ASP A 150 2.89 12.22 19.28
C ASP A 150 3.07 13.70 18.87
N VAL A 151 3.64 13.98 17.70
CA VAL A 151 3.77 15.35 17.13
C VAL A 151 2.40 15.90 16.72
N ASN A 152 1.63 15.12 15.95
CA ASN A 152 0.29 15.49 15.50
C ASN A 152 -0.52 14.22 15.19
N PRO A 153 -1.53 13.86 16.01
CA PRO A 153 -2.36 12.66 15.81
C PRO A 153 -3.24 12.71 14.55
N GLU A 154 -3.39 13.89 13.93
CA GLU A 154 -4.20 14.07 12.72
C GLU A 154 -3.41 13.86 11.42
N ILE A 155 -2.08 13.72 11.46
CA ILE A 155 -1.28 13.37 10.29
C ILE A 155 -1.79 12.03 9.73
N LEU A 156 -2.13 11.99 8.45
CA LEU A 156 -2.43 10.74 7.76
C LEU A 156 -1.11 10.01 7.50
N PHE A 157 -0.89 8.89 8.22
CA PHE A 157 0.30 8.08 8.00
C PHE A 157 0.02 7.02 6.94
N HIS A 158 0.68 7.18 5.80
CA HIS A 158 0.60 6.26 4.66
C HIS A 158 1.80 5.34 4.60
N SER A 159 1.59 4.09 4.20
CA SER A 159 2.67 3.17 3.88
C SER A 159 2.38 2.43 2.57
N ASP A 160 3.27 2.58 1.57
CA ASP A 160 3.30 1.66 0.44
C ASP A 160 3.78 0.29 0.96
N VAL A 161 2.86 -0.69 0.97
CA VAL A 161 3.14 -2.05 1.42
C VAL A 161 3.23 -3.04 0.27
N VAL A 162 3.28 -2.57 -0.97
CA VAL A 162 3.25 -3.38 -2.19
C VAL A 162 4.30 -4.49 -2.17
N GLN A 163 5.49 -4.22 -1.67
CA GLN A 163 6.56 -5.22 -1.56
C GLN A 163 6.42 -6.10 -0.31
N ALA A 164 5.91 -5.55 0.78
CA ALA A 164 5.79 -6.26 2.04
C ALA A 164 4.71 -7.35 2.04
N VAL A 165 3.60 -7.15 1.30
CA VAL A 165 2.47 -8.10 1.25
C VAL A 165 2.91 -9.50 0.80
N ALA A 166 3.95 -9.59 -0.02
CA ALA A 166 4.46 -10.87 -0.51
C ALA A 166 5.28 -11.65 0.54
N SER A 167 5.81 -10.99 1.57
CA SER A 167 6.78 -11.58 2.52
C SER A 167 6.42 -11.41 3.99
N GLU A 168 5.50 -10.50 4.33
CA GLU A 168 5.17 -10.17 5.71
C GLU A 168 3.69 -10.39 6.03
N LYS A 169 3.42 -10.83 7.26
CA LYS A 169 2.05 -10.85 7.81
C LYS A 169 1.72 -9.46 8.32
N LEU A 170 0.87 -8.75 7.60
CA LEU A 170 0.49 -7.38 7.93
C LEU A 170 -0.89 -7.35 8.59
N ASP A 171 -1.02 -6.56 9.66
CA ASP A 171 -2.29 -6.19 10.28
C ASP A 171 -2.27 -4.68 10.44
N PHE A 172 -3.03 -3.97 9.59
CA PHE A 172 -2.93 -2.52 9.47
C PHE A 172 -3.37 -1.79 10.73
N HIS A 173 -4.38 -2.31 11.44
CA HIS A 173 -4.80 -1.70 12.70
C HIS A 173 -3.78 -1.94 13.83
N LYS A 174 -3.15 -3.11 13.89
CA LYS A 174 -2.07 -3.35 14.87
C LYS A 174 -0.82 -2.56 14.57
N LEU A 175 -0.48 -2.37 13.27
CA LEU A 175 0.60 -1.49 12.87
C LEU A 175 0.30 -0.02 13.16
N GLY A 176 -1.00 0.34 13.21
CA GLY A 176 -1.46 1.69 13.47
C GLY A 176 -1.39 2.62 12.26
N ILE A 177 -1.10 2.12 11.05
CA ILE A 177 -1.10 2.93 9.83
C ILE A 177 -2.51 3.36 9.47
N ASP A 178 -2.64 4.54 8.88
CA ASP A 178 -3.93 5.09 8.49
C ASP A 178 -4.33 4.73 7.06
N SER A 179 -3.34 4.43 6.22
CA SER A 179 -3.57 4.02 4.84
C SER A 179 -2.44 3.16 4.29
N ALA A 180 -2.77 2.30 3.34
CA ALA A 180 -1.82 1.45 2.63
C ALA A 180 -2.21 1.26 1.17
N ALA A 181 -1.20 1.03 0.32
CA ALA A 181 -1.36 0.64 -1.07
C ALA A 181 -0.87 -0.79 -1.31
N ILE A 182 -1.65 -1.58 -2.06
CA ILE A 182 -1.35 -2.97 -2.44
C ILE A 182 -1.51 -3.11 -3.96
N SER A 183 -0.66 -3.93 -4.57
CA SER A 183 -0.72 -4.26 -6.00
C SER A 183 -0.80 -5.76 -6.23
N GLY A 184 -1.84 -6.21 -6.98
CA GLY A 184 -2.12 -7.63 -7.17
C GLY A 184 -0.99 -8.40 -7.85
N HIS A 185 -0.30 -7.80 -8.82
CA HIS A 185 0.76 -8.49 -9.56
C HIS A 185 2.01 -8.82 -8.74
N LYS A 186 2.16 -8.26 -7.54
CA LYS A 186 3.28 -8.54 -6.64
C LYS A 186 3.08 -9.80 -5.79
N ILE A 187 1.85 -10.29 -5.73
CA ILE A 187 1.49 -11.51 -5.00
C ILE A 187 0.93 -12.61 -5.91
N GLY A 188 1.33 -12.62 -7.19
CA GLY A 188 0.85 -13.62 -8.15
C GLY A 188 -0.54 -13.35 -8.74
N GLY A 189 -1.19 -12.25 -8.35
CA GLY A 189 -2.45 -11.79 -8.93
C GLY A 189 -2.28 -11.12 -10.31
N PRO A 190 -3.38 -10.74 -10.97
CA PRO A 190 -3.31 -10.08 -12.28
C PRO A 190 -2.81 -8.64 -12.17
N LYS A 191 -2.24 -8.14 -13.27
CA LYS A 191 -1.99 -6.71 -13.47
C LYS A 191 -3.32 -5.97 -13.59
N GLY A 192 -3.34 -4.67 -13.29
CA GLY A 192 -4.54 -3.84 -13.44
C GLY A 192 -5.56 -3.99 -12.30
N ILE A 193 -5.12 -4.52 -11.16
CA ILE A 193 -5.89 -4.58 -9.91
C ILE A 193 -5.00 -4.31 -8.72
N GLY A 194 -5.52 -3.55 -7.76
CA GLY A 194 -4.88 -3.24 -6.49
C GLY A 194 -5.90 -2.94 -5.41
N VAL A 195 -5.41 -2.62 -4.24
CA VAL A 195 -6.21 -2.27 -3.07
C VAL A 195 -5.64 -1.02 -2.42
N MET A 196 -6.53 -0.12 -2.06
CA MET A 196 -6.28 0.96 -1.12
C MET A 196 -6.95 0.59 0.20
N PHE A 197 -6.17 0.55 1.28
CA PHE A 197 -6.67 0.61 2.64
C PHE A 197 -6.71 2.06 3.09
N LEU A 198 -7.82 2.47 3.69
CA LEU A 198 -7.97 3.77 4.35
C LEU A 198 -8.77 3.60 5.62
N SER A 199 -8.15 3.88 6.75
CA SER A 199 -8.80 3.88 8.06
C SER A 199 -10.07 4.73 8.06
N SER A 200 -11.13 4.23 8.68
CA SER A 200 -12.42 4.92 8.80
C SER A 200 -12.34 6.28 9.51
N LYS A 201 -11.22 6.60 10.14
CA LYS A 201 -10.93 7.92 10.71
C LYS A 201 -10.84 9.00 9.64
N TYR A 202 -10.39 8.65 8.43
CA TYR A 202 -10.10 9.62 7.36
C TYR A 202 -11.12 9.53 6.24
N LYS A 203 -11.29 10.66 5.55
CA LYS A 203 -12.10 10.77 4.35
C LYS A 203 -11.30 11.50 3.28
N LEU A 204 -11.10 10.87 2.15
CA LEU A 204 -10.42 11.46 1.00
C LEU A 204 -11.42 12.07 0.02
N THR A 205 -10.97 13.09 -0.70
CA THR A 205 -11.66 13.60 -1.89
C THR A 205 -11.60 12.54 -2.99
N ASN A 206 -12.71 12.31 -3.69
CA ASN A 206 -12.76 11.33 -4.76
C ASN A 206 -11.76 11.69 -5.88
N TYR A 207 -10.94 10.73 -6.27
CA TYR A 207 -9.98 10.89 -7.34
C TYR A 207 -10.63 10.74 -8.73
N PHE A 208 -11.56 9.79 -8.86
CA PHE A 208 -12.39 9.61 -10.05
C PHE A 208 -13.84 10.04 -9.76
N HIS A 209 -14.41 10.81 -10.69
CA HIS A 209 -15.79 11.28 -10.62
C HIS A 209 -16.67 10.49 -11.58
N GLY A 210 -17.88 10.10 -11.15
CA GLY A 210 -18.81 9.31 -11.97
C GLY A 210 -19.86 8.58 -11.14
N GLY A 211 -20.01 7.28 -11.39
CA GLY A 211 -20.97 6.44 -10.66
C GLY A 211 -20.59 6.21 -9.20
N LYS A 212 -21.52 5.59 -8.45
CA LYS A 212 -21.42 5.39 -7.00
C LYS A 212 -20.75 4.05 -6.60
N GLN A 213 -19.82 3.56 -7.41
CA GLN A 213 -19.08 2.34 -7.11
C GLN A 213 -18.14 2.55 -5.90
N GLU A 214 -17.65 1.46 -5.34
CA GLU A 214 -16.70 1.46 -4.22
C GLU A 214 -17.13 2.38 -3.07
N LEU A 215 -18.39 2.24 -2.63
CA LEU A 215 -18.98 3.06 -1.56
C LEU A 215 -18.96 4.57 -1.87
N GLU A 216 -19.21 4.93 -3.13
CA GLU A 216 -19.17 6.32 -3.65
C GLU A 216 -17.76 6.98 -3.62
N ARG A 217 -16.69 6.18 -3.47
CA ARG A 217 -15.32 6.69 -3.39
C ARG A 217 -14.59 6.64 -4.72
N ARG A 218 -14.76 5.54 -5.46
CA ARG A 218 -14.03 5.31 -6.72
C ARG A 218 -15.02 4.95 -7.83
N ALA A 219 -15.29 5.88 -8.71
CA ALA A 219 -16.18 5.67 -9.86
C ALA A 219 -15.57 4.74 -10.91
N GLY A 220 -16.43 4.15 -11.75
CA GLY A 220 -16.07 3.22 -12.80
C GLY A 220 -16.49 1.78 -12.47
N THR A 221 -16.85 1.02 -13.50
CA THR A 221 -17.22 -0.41 -13.35
C THR A 221 -16.07 -1.17 -12.69
N VAL A 222 -16.40 -1.87 -11.60
CA VAL A 222 -15.41 -2.64 -10.85
C VAL A 222 -14.95 -3.85 -11.65
N ASN A 223 -13.66 -4.11 -11.67
CA ASN A 223 -13.06 -5.31 -12.27
C ASN A 223 -13.25 -6.52 -11.34
N VAL A 224 -14.47 -7.07 -11.32
CA VAL A 224 -14.84 -8.17 -10.40
C VAL A 224 -13.92 -9.38 -10.58
N SER A 225 -13.59 -9.73 -11.81
CA SER A 225 -12.72 -10.87 -12.13
C SER A 225 -11.29 -10.65 -11.65
N GLY A 226 -10.77 -9.43 -11.78
CA GLY A 226 -9.49 -9.03 -11.22
C GLY A 226 -9.48 -9.10 -9.69
N VAL A 227 -10.56 -8.66 -9.04
CA VAL A 227 -10.73 -8.72 -7.58
C VAL A 227 -10.75 -10.17 -7.09
N ALA A 228 -11.54 -11.05 -7.74
CA ALA A 228 -11.60 -12.46 -7.40
C ALA A 228 -10.24 -13.16 -7.55
N ALA A 229 -9.50 -12.83 -8.61
CA ALA A 229 -8.17 -13.38 -8.85
C ALA A 229 -7.14 -12.84 -7.83
N LEU A 230 -7.21 -11.56 -7.45
CA LEU A 230 -6.39 -10.98 -6.38
C LEU A 230 -6.66 -11.67 -5.04
N SER A 231 -7.94 -11.86 -4.70
CA SER A 231 -8.35 -12.56 -3.47
C SER A 231 -7.83 -14.00 -3.43
N ALA A 232 -7.92 -14.73 -4.55
CA ALA A 232 -7.39 -16.10 -4.66
C ALA A 232 -5.86 -16.15 -4.52
N ALA A 233 -5.14 -15.24 -5.18
CA ALA A 233 -3.68 -15.15 -5.06
C ALA A 233 -3.24 -14.81 -3.63
N LEU A 234 -3.94 -13.90 -2.97
CA LEU A 234 -3.66 -13.55 -1.56
C LEU A 234 -3.92 -14.75 -0.64
N LYS A 235 -4.97 -15.52 -0.89
CA LYS A 235 -5.26 -16.72 -0.10
C LYS A 235 -4.14 -17.76 -0.23
N GLU A 236 -3.74 -18.07 -1.44
CA GLU A 236 -2.63 -19.00 -1.72
C GLU A 236 -1.34 -18.52 -1.04
N GLN A 237 -1.01 -17.24 -1.21
CA GLN A 237 0.18 -16.64 -0.60
C GLN A 237 0.13 -16.71 0.94
N GLN A 238 -1.02 -16.49 1.60
CA GLN A 238 -1.14 -16.59 3.05
C GLN A 238 -0.97 -18.04 3.57
N GLU A 239 -1.36 -19.03 2.78
CA GLU A 239 -1.19 -20.46 3.12
C GLU A 239 0.29 -20.88 3.07
N THR A 240 1.08 -20.35 2.13
CA THR A 240 2.48 -20.74 1.88
C THR A 240 3.52 -19.84 2.53
N LEU A 241 3.14 -18.59 2.90
CA LEU A 241 4.04 -17.52 3.34
C LEU A 241 5.09 -17.95 4.38
N SER A 242 4.66 -18.68 5.41
CA SER A 242 5.57 -19.02 6.51
C SER A 242 6.63 -20.03 6.09
N GLU A 243 6.30 -20.98 5.22
CA GLU A 243 7.23 -21.98 4.70
C GLU A 243 8.16 -21.37 3.67
N GLU A 244 7.61 -20.59 2.75
CA GLU A 244 8.38 -19.89 1.71
C GLU A 244 9.38 -18.90 2.33
N LYS A 245 9.00 -18.17 3.37
CA LYS A 245 9.89 -17.22 4.06
C LYS A 245 11.13 -17.93 4.61
N ILE A 246 10.98 -19.08 5.25
CA ILE A 246 12.11 -19.88 5.79
C ILE A 246 13.06 -20.31 4.65
N VAL A 247 12.49 -20.79 3.54
CA VAL A 247 13.28 -21.21 2.38
C VAL A 247 14.04 -20.05 1.77
N LEU A 248 13.34 -18.92 1.53
CA LEU A 248 13.92 -17.73 0.92
C LEU A 248 15.03 -17.11 1.79
N GLU A 249 14.84 -17.05 3.11
CA GLU A 249 15.85 -16.55 4.05
C GLU A 249 17.13 -17.42 4.00
N ARG A 250 16.98 -18.73 3.97
CA ARG A 250 18.12 -19.65 3.84
C ARG A 250 18.84 -19.47 2.51
N GLU A 251 18.12 -19.46 1.39
CA GLU A 251 18.71 -19.32 0.06
C GLU A 251 19.38 -17.96 -0.12
N ARG A 252 18.75 -16.89 0.37
CA ARG A 252 19.35 -15.56 0.40
C ARG A 252 20.68 -15.55 1.16
N LYS A 253 20.70 -16.13 2.36
CA LYS A 253 21.94 -16.19 3.16
C LYS A 253 23.06 -16.93 2.44
N ILE A 254 22.78 -18.08 1.83
CA ILE A 254 23.76 -18.85 1.04
C ILE A 254 24.29 -17.99 -0.12
N PHE A 255 23.41 -17.28 -0.81
CA PHE A 255 23.78 -16.40 -1.92
C PHE A 255 24.66 -15.24 -1.46
N GLU A 256 24.28 -14.53 -0.38
CA GLU A 256 25.03 -13.42 0.20
C GLU A 256 26.42 -13.87 0.68
N ASP A 257 26.53 -14.99 1.40
CA ASP A 257 27.79 -15.54 1.89
C ASP A 257 28.71 -15.92 0.72
N THR A 258 28.15 -16.55 -0.33
CA THR A 258 28.89 -16.91 -1.55
C THR A 258 29.42 -15.68 -2.29
N LEU A 259 28.63 -14.61 -2.36
CA LEU A 259 29.06 -13.34 -2.98
C LEU A 259 30.20 -12.67 -2.19
N LYS A 260 30.12 -12.64 -0.86
CA LYS A 260 31.14 -12.08 0.01
C LYS A 260 32.48 -12.84 -0.09
N GLU A 261 32.41 -14.17 -0.19
CA GLU A 261 33.63 -15.00 -0.38
C GLU A 261 34.31 -14.74 -1.72
N LYS A 262 33.55 -14.44 -2.78
CA LYS A 262 34.07 -14.30 -4.14
C LYS A 262 34.36 -12.87 -4.55
N LEU A 263 33.71 -11.91 -3.94
CA LEU A 263 33.71 -10.50 -4.34
C LEU A 263 33.92 -9.60 -3.10
N GLN A 264 34.64 -8.49 -3.30
CA GLN A 264 34.71 -7.44 -2.29
C GLN A 264 33.48 -6.55 -2.40
N ILE A 265 32.37 -6.97 -1.78
CA ILE A 265 31.09 -6.25 -1.80
C ILE A 265 30.61 -5.94 -0.40
N LYS A 266 29.79 -4.91 -0.29
CA LYS A 266 28.96 -4.61 0.87
C LYS A 266 27.51 -4.94 0.53
N ILE A 267 26.80 -5.63 1.43
CA ILE A 267 25.37 -5.89 1.32
C ILE A 267 24.62 -4.80 2.06
N VAL A 268 23.72 -4.11 1.38
CA VAL A 268 22.86 -3.09 2.00
C VAL A 268 21.85 -3.79 2.90
N GLY A 269 21.71 -3.29 4.12
CA GLY A 269 20.78 -3.89 5.10
C GLY A 269 21.36 -5.07 5.90
N GLU A 270 22.62 -5.43 5.72
CA GLU A 270 23.27 -6.55 6.42
C GLU A 270 23.22 -6.40 7.96
N ASN A 271 23.28 -5.16 8.48
CA ASN A 271 23.33 -4.88 9.89
C ASN A 271 21.97 -4.55 10.51
N ILE A 272 20.88 -4.82 9.79
CA ILE A 272 19.52 -4.59 10.27
C ILE A 272 19.02 -5.88 10.89
N ASN A 273 18.62 -5.83 12.19
CA ASN A 273 18.02 -6.95 12.94
C ASN A 273 16.51 -6.99 12.73
#